data_b85a7f2d8db6e808abf31bd9a587b31f
#
_entry.id   b85a7f2d8db6e808abf31bd9a587b31f
#
_cell.length_a   1.000
_cell.length_b   1.000
_cell.length_c   1.000
_cell.angle_alpha   90.00
_cell.angle_beta   90.00
_cell.angle_gamma   90.00
#
_symmetry.space_group_name_H-M   'P 1'
#
loop_
_entity.id
_entity.type
_entity.pdbx_description
1 polymer ?
#
loop_
_entity_poly.entity_id
_entity_poly.type
_entity_poly.pdbx_seq_one_letter_code
_entity_poly.pdbx_strand_id
1 'polypeptide(L)'
;MNLRTLLLRAARHTYDLWLMLARPVTPSVRILLVRDGMTLLIHHSYASKWYFPGGSVERGESLMEAAVREAWEEVGAVVHDEPRLLGIYLSNHGGRSDHVVVYVSEDFDLPTPPPNTWEIEGCAWFSLTNLPPNMQSACRRRVDEYLAGGGPYHGEW
;
A
#
# COMPACT_ATOMS: atom_id res chain seq x y z
N MET A 1 -38.60 -25.65 1.40
CA MET A 1 -37.12 -25.55 1.47
C MET A 1 -36.65 -26.79 2.18
N ASN A 2 -35.80 -27.60 1.52
CA ASN A 2 -35.36 -28.91 2.05
C ASN A 2 -34.38 -28.69 3.23
N LEU A 3 -34.56 -29.46 4.34
CA LEU A 3 -33.71 -29.41 5.53
C LEU A 3 -32.20 -29.50 5.19
N ARG A 4 -31.85 -30.33 4.21
CA ARG A 4 -30.50 -30.48 3.70
C ARG A 4 -29.92 -29.15 3.16
N THR A 5 -30.72 -28.37 2.42
CA THR A 5 -30.31 -27.06 1.87
C THR A 5 -30.12 -26.03 2.99
N LEU A 6 -30.95 -26.10 4.03
CA LEU A 6 -30.82 -25.22 5.19
C LEU A 6 -29.54 -25.51 5.96
N LEU A 7 -29.22 -26.78 6.20
CA LEU A 7 -28.00 -27.22 6.88
C LEU A 7 -26.73 -26.83 6.10
N LEU A 8 -26.75 -26.98 4.78
CA LEU A 8 -25.62 -26.59 3.93
C LEU A 8 -25.38 -25.07 3.91
N ARG A 9 -26.46 -24.28 3.93
CA ARG A 9 -26.36 -22.81 4.04
C ARG A 9 -25.81 -22.39 5.42
N ALA A 10 -26.30 -23.00 6.48
CA ALA A 10 -25.80 -22.72 7.83
C ALA A 10 -24.31 -23.10 7.96
N ALA A 11 -23.91 -24.26 7.48
CA ALA A 11 -22.51 -24.69 7.48
C ALA A 11 -21.61 -23.76 6.66
N ARG A 12 -22.09 -23.26 5.52
CA ARG A 12 -21.36 -22.28 4.71
C ARG A 12 -21.21 -20.95 5.45
N HIS A 13 -22.27 -20.42 6.08
CA HIS A 13 -22.18 -19.17 6.83
C HIS A 13 -21.24 -19.29 8.04
N THR A 14 -21.27 -20.42 8.76
CA THR A 14 -20.32 -20.65 9.87
C THR A 14 -18.88 -20.78 9.39
N TYR A 15 -18.66 -21.42 8.24
CA TYR A 15 -17.34 -21.50 7.61
C TYR A 15 -16.84 -20.15 7.12
N ASP A 16 -17.67 -19.35 6.46
CA ASP A 16 -17.34 -18.01 6.00
C ASP A 16 -17.02 -17.07 7.20
N LEU A 17 -17.78 -17.18 8.29
CA LEU A 17 -17.51 -16.45 9.53
C LEU A 17 -16.21 -16.89 10.19
N TRP A 18 -15.93 -18.20 10.19
CA TRP A 18 -14.68 -18.75 10.71
C TRP A 18 -13.47 -18.30 9.88
N LEU A 19 -13.56 -18.30 8.53
CA LEU A 19 -12.51 -17.77 7.65
C LEU A 19 -12.26 -16.29 7.91
N MET A 20 -13.31 -15.51 8.14
CA MET A 20 -13.23 -14.09 8.44
C MET A 20 -12.51 -13.81 9.77
N LEU A 21 -12.66 -14.69 10.76
CA LEU A 21 -12.09 -14.54 12.11
C LEU A 21 -10.70 -15.18 12.25
N ALA A 22 -10.44 -16.29 11.54
CA ALA A 22 -9.25 -17.11 11.77
C ALA A 22 -8.07 -16.78 10.86
N ARG A 23 -8.29 -16.13 9.70
CA ARG A 23 -7.23 -15.80 8.75
C ARG A 23 -7.52 -14.46 8.06
N PRO A 24 -7.38 -13.34 8.75
CA PRO A 24 -7.46 -12.05 8.07
C PRO A 24 -6.26 -11.92 7.13
N VAL A 25 -6.47 -12.15 5.82
CA VAL A 25 -5.59 -11.64 4.79
C VAL A 25 -5.98 -10.19 4.61
N THR A 26 -5.13 -9.27 5.01
CA THR A 26 -5.42 -7.85 4.89
C THR A 26 -4.65 -7.32 3.69
N PRO A 27 -5.32 -6.91 2.60
CA PRO A 27 -4.63 -6.21 1.52
C PRO A 27 -4.18 -4.85 2.04
N SER A 28 -2.97 -4.48 1.69
CA SER A 28 -2.43 -3.14 1.90
C SER A 28 -1.87 -2.59 0.60
N VAL A 29 -1.83 -1.29 0.51
CA VAL A 29 -1.34 -0.58 -0.68
C VAL A 29 -0.18 0.32 -0.33
N ARG A 30 0.69 0.54 -1.30
CA ARG A 30 1.74 1.56 -1.26
C ARG A 30 1.75 2.28 -2.60
N ILE A 31 2.07 3.56 -2.58
CA ILE A 31 2.21 4.33 -3.80
C ILE A 31 3.60 4.97 -3.87
N LEU A 32 4.31 4.69 -4.97
CA LEU A 32 5.57 5.30 -5.33
C LEU A 32 5.25 6.57 -6.13
N LEU A 33 5.36 7.72 -5.49
CA LEU A 33 5.17 9.04 -6.12
C LEU A 33 6.50 9.51 -6.68
N VAL A 34 6.58 9.67 -8.00
CA VAL A 34 7.82 10.03 -8.69
C VAL A 34 7.65 11.35 -9.44
N ARG A 35 8.63 12.24 -9.29
CA ARG A 35 8.74 13.49 -10.06
C ARG A 35 10.20 13.87 -10.23
N ASP A 36 10.62 14.16 -11.45
CA ASP A 36 11.96 14.65 -11.78
C ASP A 36 13.12 13.77 -11.22
N GLY A 37 12.95 12.44 -11.27
CA GLY A 37 13.92 11.47 -10.73
C GLY A 37 13.99 11.42 -9.20
N MET A 38 13.00 12.01 -8.53
CA MET A 38 12.85 12.02 -7.09
C MET A 38 11.60 11.23 -6.68
N THR A 39 11.61 10.68 -5.47
CA THR A 39 10.44 10.09 -4.84
C THR A 39 10.11 10.76 -3.53
N LEU A 40 8.82 10.90 -3.22
CA LEU A 40 8.33 11.40 -1.94
C LEU A 40 8.19 10.23 -0.96
N LEU A 41 8.86 10.33 0.18
CA LEU A 41 8.80 9.35 1.26
C LEU A 41 8.21 9.99 2.51
N ILE A 42 7.60 9.17 3.35
CA ILE A 42 7.04 9.53 4.65
C ILE A 42 7.84 8.91 5.80
N HIS A 43 7.78 9.58 6.94
CA HIS A 43 8.33 9.12 8.21
C HIS A 43 7.21 9.12 9.24
N HIS A 44 6.87 7.93 9.77
CA HIS A 44 5.85 7.82 10.81
C HIS A 44 6.40 8.19 12.18
N SER A 45 5.58 8.80 13.03
CA SER A 45 5.95 9.19 14.40
C SER A 45 6.37 8.01 15.29
N TYR A 46 5.92 6.80 14.97
CA TYR A 46 6.21 5.56 15.71
C TYR A 46 7.28 4.66 15.04
N ALA A 47 7.86 5.09 13.92
CA ALA A 47 8.83 4.31 13.16
C ALA A 47 10.12 5.10 12.90
N SER A 48 11.25 4.41 12.81
CA SER A 48 12.57 5.03 12.55
C SER A 48 13.00 5.01 11.09
N LYS A 49 12.11 4.59 10.19
CA LYS A 49 12.41 4.38 8.77
C LYS A 49 11.54 5.24 7.87
N TRP A 50 12.05 5.48 6.66
CA TRP A 50 11.30 6.08 5.57
C TRP A 50 10.54 5.03 4.78
N TYR A 51 9.30 5.36 4.38
CA TYR A 51 8.37 4.48 3.68
C TYR A 51 7.76 5.18 2.47
N PHE A 52 7.16 4.42 1.58
CA PHE A 52 6.18 4.97 0.64
C PHE A 52 4.90 5.32 1.38
N PRO A 53 4.16 6.34 0.94
CA PRO A 53 2.78 6.54 1.37
C PRO A 53 1.93 5.28 1.13
N GLY A 54 1.00 5.01 2.05
CA GLY A 54 0.07 3.91 1.91
C GLY A 54 -0.29 3.20 3.20
N GLY A 55 -1.41 2.49 3.17
CA GLY A 55 -2.02 1.83 4.32
C GLY A 55 -2.88 0.64 3.96
N SER A 56 -3.88 0.38 4.78
CA SER A 56 -4.82 -0.72 4.60
C SER A 56 -5.94 -0.34 3.63
N VAL A 57 -6.46 -1.32 2.92
CA VAL A 57 -7.63 -1.15 2.06
C VAL A 57 -8.90 -1.15 2.92
N GLU A 58 -9.75 -0.17 2.73
CA GLU A 58 -11.03 -0.06 3.42
C GLU A 58 -12.14 -0.88 2.74
N ARG A 59 -13.23 -1.09 3.46
CA ARG A 59 -14.36 -1.85 2.90
C ARG A 59 -15.05 -1.05 1.79
N GLY A 60 -15.12 -1.65 0.62
CA GLY A 60 -15.86 -1.09 -0.53
C GLY A 60 -15.02 -0.24 -1.46
N GLU A 61 -13.73 -0.03 -1.16
CA GLU A 61 -12.80 0.61 -2.09
C GLU A 61 -11.97 -0.42 -2.87
N SER A 62 -11.55 -0.06 -4.05
CA SER A 62 -10.56 -0.80 -4.82
C SER A 62 -9.15 -0.56 -4.30
N LEU A 63 -8.20 -1.42 -4.68
CA LEU A 63 -6.78 -1.26 -4.31
C LEU A 63 -6.19 0.07 -4.81
N MET A 64 -6.59 0.51 -6.00
CA MET A 64 -6.12 1.75 -6.57
C MET A 64 -6.73 2.98 -5.87
N GLU A 65 -8.04 2.95 -5.56
CA GLU A 65 -8.68 4.01 -4.78
C GLU A 65 -8.03 4.15 -3.41
N ALA A 66 -7.72 3.02 -2.74
CA ALA A 66 -6.99 3.03 -1.48
C ALA A 66 -5.61 3.71 -1.62
N ALA A 67 -4.84 3.40 -2.67
CA ALA A 67 -3.53 4.00 -2.90
C ALA A 67 -3.61 5.52 -3.14
N VAL A 68 -4.61 5.98 -3.88
CA VAL A 68 -4.85 7.40 -4.12
C VAL A 68 -5.31 8.12 -2.84
N ARG A 69 -6.23 7.51 -2.07
CA ARG A 69 -6.68 8.05 -0.77
C ARG A 69 -5.50 8.21 0.20
N GLU A 70 -4.68 7.18 0.36
CA GLU A 70 -3.51 7.23 1.24
C GLU A 70 -2.49 8.30 0.80
N ALA A 71 -2.25 8.43 -0.52
CA ALA A 71 -1.40 9.51 -1.04
C ALA A 71 -1.93 10.90 -0.65
N TRP A 72 -3.25 11.09 -0.71
CA TRP A 72 -3.86 12.35 -0.29
C TRP A 72 -3.80 12.55 1.23
N GLU A 73 -4.13 11.51 2.02
CA GLU A 73 -4.20 11.60 3.47
C GLU A 73 -2.82 11.83 4.11
N GLU A 74 -1.78 11.14 3.63
CA GLU A 74 -0.45 11.18 4.25
C GLU A 74 0.45 12.30 3.74
N VAL A 75 0.35 12.66 2.45
CA VAL A 75 1.22 13.68 1.84
C VAL A 75 0.48 14.79 1.10
N GLY A 76 -0.85 14.76 1.05
CA GLY A 76 -1.67 15.74 0.35
C GLY A 76 -1.58 15.64 -1.17
N ALA A 77 -1.11 14.52 -1.72
CA ALA A 77 -0.98 14.34 -3.14
C ALA A 77 -2.35 14.18 -3.82
N VAL A 78 -2.61 15.01 -4.82
CA VAL A 78 -3.75 14.88 -5.74
C VAL A 78 -3.25 14.21 -7.01
N VAL A 79 -3.57 12.94 -7.16
CA VAL A 79 -3.14 12.11 -8.30
C VAL A 79 -4.07 12.36 -9.49
N HIS A 80 -3.51 12.59 -10.67
CA HIS A 80 -4.25 12.94 -11.90
C HIS A 80 -4.27 11.83 -12.94
N ASP A 81 -3.22 10.98 -12.95
CA ASP A 81 -3.16 9.81 -13.79
C ASP A 81 -3.87 8.59 -13.17
N GLU A 82 -4.03 7.53 -13.93
CA GLU A 82 -4.37 6.20 -13.40
C GLU A 82 -3.07 5.54 -12.92
N PRO A 83 -2.85 5.39 -11.59
CA PRO A 83 -1.61 4.85 -11.07
C PRO A 83 -1.29 3.47 -11.65
N ARG A 84 -0.09 3.31 -12.18
CA ARG A 84 0.36 2.06 -12.79
C ARG A 84 0.71 1.03 -11.71
N LEU A 85 0.22 -0.20 -11.85
CA LEU A 85 0.62 -1.31 -10.97
C LEU A 85 2.12 -1.62 -11.17
N LEU A 86 2.92 -1.46 -10.10
CA LEU A 86 4.32 -1.90 -10.08
C LEU A 86 4.42 -3.38 -9.74
N GLY A 87 3.67 -3.85 -8.75
CA GLY A 87 3.68 -5.26 -8.38
C GLY A 87 2.84 -5.60 -7.16
N ILE A 88 2.76 -6.91 -6.88
CA ILE A 88 2.04 -7.49 -5.74
C ILE A 88 2.99 -8.39 -4.96
N TYR A 89 3.10 -8.18 -3.65
CA TYR A 89 4.10 -8.80 -2.81
C TYR A 89 3.48 -9.41 -1.56
N LEU A 90 4.00 -10.59 -1.18
CA LEU A 90 3.62 -11.25 0.07
C LEU A 90 4.44 -10.68 1.23
N SER A 91 3.78 -10.22 2.26
CA SER A 91 4.39 -9.79 3.51
C SER A 91 4.03 -10.75 4.64
N ASN A 92 5.02 -11.47 5.15
CA ASN A 92 4.87 -12.38 6.28
C ASN A 92 5.46 -11.73 7.55
N HIS A 93 4.67 -10.92 8.25
CA HIS A 93 5.09 -10.32 9.52
C HIS A 93 4.18 -10.75 10.68
N GLY A 94 4.77 -11.26 11.74
CA GLY A 94 4.05 -11.58 12.98
C GLY A 94 2.95 -12.63 12.84
N GLY A 95 3.10 -13.58 11.90
CA GLY A 95 2.10 -14.64 11.68
C GLY A 95 0.89 -14.19 10.85
N ARG A 96 0.90 -12.96 10.33
CA ARG A 96 -0.09 -12.45 9.37
C ARG A 96 0.47 -12.57 7.96
N SER A 97 -0.36 -12.99 7.04
CA SER A 97 -0.06 -13.03 5.61
C SER A 97 -0.78 -11.86 4.95
N ASP A 98 -0.05 -10.79 4.69
CA ASP A 98 -0.57 -9.60 4.03
C ASP A 98 -0.12 -9.55 2.58
N HIS A 99 -0.96 -9.03 1.69
CA HIS A 99 -0.58 -8.73 0.31
C HIS A 99 -0.40 -7.22 0.17
N VAL A 100 0.82 -6.82 -0.15
CA VAL A 100 1.17 -5.42 -0.41
C VAL A 100 1.13 -5.17 -1.90
N VAL A 101 0.24 -4.30 -2.34
CA VAL A 101 0.11 -3.88 -3.74
C VAL A 101 0.79 -2.52 -3.88
N VAL A 102 1.73 -2.42 -4.82
CA VAL A 102 2.48 -1.18 -5.05
C VAL A 102 2.08 -0.57 -6.37
N TYR A 103 1.64 0.67 -6.30
CA TYR A 103 1.34 1.51 -7.46
C TYR A 103 2.42 2.56 -7.67
N VAL A 104 2.48 3.12 -8.88
CA VAL A 104 3.34 4.24 -9.26
C VAL A 104 2.47 5.32 -9.87
N SER A 105 2.65 6.56 -9.44
CA SER A 105 2.12 7.75 -10.12
C SER A 105 3.24 8.75 -10.38
N GLU A 106 3.22 9.35 -11.56
CA GLU A 106 4.17 10.36 -12.03
C GLU A 106 3.45 11.70 -12.33
N ASP A 107 2.11 11.70 -12.31
CA ASP A 107 1.29 12.88 -12.54
C ASP A 107 0.40 13.18 -11.32
N PHE A 108 0.85 14.08 -10.47
CA PHE A 108 0.15 14.49 -9.26
C PHE A 108 0.54 15.89 -8.84
N ASP A 109 -0.32 16.56 -8.10
CA ASP A 109 -0.04 17.82 -7.43
C ASP A 109 0.16 17.62 -5.93
N LEU A 110 0.95 18.50 -5.31
CA LEU A 110 1.10 18.59 -3.86
C LEU A 110 0.56 19.97 -3.42
N PRO A 111 -0.73 20.09 -3.14
CA PRO A 111 -1.25 21.29 -2.51
C PRO A 111 -0.63 21.47 -1.12
N THR A 112 -0.22 22.67 -0.80
CA THR A 112 0.33 23.01 0.52
C THR A 112 -0.75 23.51 1.45
N PRO A 113 -0.71 23.13 2.72
CA PRO A 113 0.11 22.11 3.36
C PRO A 113 -0.51 20.68 3.19
N PRO A 114 0.27 19.59 3.33
CA PRO A 114 -0.30 18.25 3.43
C PRO A 114 -1.26 18.18 4.63
N PRO A 115 -2.31 17.34 4.57
CA PRO A 115 -3.18 17.14 5.72
C PRO A 115 -2.32 16.75 6.92
N ASN A 116 -2.57 17.41 8.05
CA ASN A 116 -1.80 17.17 9.26
C ASN A 116 -2.27 15.87 9.89
N THR A 117 -1.61 14.77 9.57
CA THR A 117 -1.92 13.47 10.17
C THR A 117 -1.06 13.28 11.41
N TRP A 118 -1.68 12.83 12.49
CA TRP A 118 -0.98 12.52 13.75
C TRP A 118 0.04 11.39 13.60
N GLU A 119 -0.06 10.63 12.52
CA GLU A 119 0.77 9.47 12.23
C GLU A 119 2.04 9.83 11.47
N ILE A 120 2.02 10.90 10.66
CA ILE A 120 3.15 11.32 9.83
C ILE A 120 3.94 12.43 10.52
N GLU A 121 5.14 12.11 10.96
CA GLU A 121 6.09 13.06 11.55
C GLU A 121 6.70 13.99 10.48
N GLY A 122 6.83 13.49 9.25
CA GLY A 122 7.36 14.26 8.14
C GLY A 122 7.31 13.55 6.81
N CYS A 123 7.42 14.32 5.74
CA CYS A 123 7.63 13.84 4.39
C CYS A 123 8.82 14.57 3.75
N ALA A 124 9.56 13.90 2.86
CA ALA A 124 10.70 14.48 2.18
C ALA A 124 10.94 13.83 0.82
N TRP A 125 11.52 14.63 -0.08
CA TRP A 125 11.94 14.18 -1.39
C TRP A 125 13.33 13.57 -1.33
N PHE A 126 13.50 12.42 -2.00
CA PHE A 126 14.80 11.74 -2.14
C PHE A 126 15.03 11.37 -3.60
N SER A 127 16.27 11.51 -4.05
CA SER A 127 16.65 11.01 -5.36
C SER A 127 16.47 9.48 -5.42
N LEU A 128 15.90 8.99 -6.51
CA LEU A 128 15.75 7.55 -6.75
C LEU A 128 17.11 6.81 -6.78
N THR A 129 18.20 7.53 -7.12
CA THR A 129 19.57 6.98 -7.12
C THR A 129 20.33 7.23 -5.82
N ASN A 130 19.78 8.01 -4.89
CA ASN A 130 20.40 8.29 -3.59
C ASN A 130 19.35 8.30 -2.47
N LEU A 131 18.82 7.13 -2.17
CA LEU A 131 17.80 6.92 -1.14
C LEU A 131 18.40 6.99 0.27
N PRO A 132 17.60 7.42 1.29
CA PRO A 132 18.10 7.53 2.65
C PRO A 132 18.52 6.16 3.21
N PRO A 133 19.62 6.08 3.98
CA PRO A 133 20.15 4.81 4.48
C PRO A 133 19.17 4.05 5.37
N ASN A 134 18.29 4.76 6.07
CA ASN A 134 17.25 4.21 6.92
C ASN A 134 15.89 4.01 6.20
N MET A 135 15.88 3.94 4.88
CA MET A 135 14.67 3.55 4.14
C MET A 135 14.32 2.08 4.44
N GLN A 136 13.03 1.78 4.53
CA GLN A 136 12.54 0.42 4.67
C GLN A 136 12.99 -0.44 3.47
N SER A 137 13.56 -1.60 3.74
CA SER A 137 14.26 -2.41 2.73
C SER A 137 13.36 -2.87 1.58
N ALA A 138 12.09 -3.18 1.87
CA ALA A 138 11.15 -3.54 0.82
C ALA A 138 10.84 -2.35 -0.09
N CYS A 139 10.60 -1.17 0.45
CA CYS A 139 10.40 0.04 -0.36
C CYS A 139 11.63 0.32 -1.25
N ARG A 140 12.85 0.12 -0.73
CA ARG A 140 14.07 0.28 -1.52
C ARG A 140 14.09 -0.68 -2.72
N ARG A 141 13.81 -1.97 -2.51
CA ARG A 141 13.74 -2.94 -3.62
C ARG A 141 12.70 -2.55 -4.68
N ARG A 142 11.61 -1.92 -4.30
CA ARG A 142 10.58 -1.43 -5.25
C ARG A 142 11.07 -0.25 -6.07
N VAL A 143 11.92 0.62 -5.50
CA VAL A 143 12.59 1.65 -6.31
C VAL A 143 13.54 1.01 -7.33
N ASP A 144 14.30 -0.02 -6.94
CA ASP A 144 15.19 -0.73 -7.87
C ASP A 144 14.39 -1.39 -9.01
N GLU A 145 13.24 -2.00 -8.72
CA GLU A 145 12.34 -2.56 -9.73
C GLU A 145 11.72 -1.49 -10.65
N TYR A 146 11.33 -0.34 -10.09
CA TYR A 146 10.86 0.79 -10.89
C TYR A 146 11.92 1.27 -11.86
N LEU A 147 13.17 1.44 -11.40
CA LEU A 147 14.32 1.87 -12.23
C LEU A 147 14.71 0.83 -13.27
N ALA A 148 14.55 -0.46 -12.98
CA ALA A 148 14.79 -1.53 -13.95
C ALA A 148 13.77 -1.55 -15.09
N GLY A 149 12.60 -0.93 -14.88
CA GLY A 149 11.50 -0.96 -15.84
C GLY A 149 10.85 -2.35 -15.94
N GLY A 150 9.75 -2.44 -16.68
CA GLY A 150 8.98 -3.67 -16.81
C GLY A 150 7.92 -3.83 -15.73
N GLY A 151 7.62 -5.07 -15.35
CA GLY A 151 6.53 -5.39 -14.43
C GLY A 151 5.21 -5.73 -15.14
N PRO A 152 4.12 -5.95 -14.40
CA PRO A 152 4.09 -5.95 -12.95
C PRO A 152 4.91 -7.07 -12.31
N TYR A 153 5.55 -6.74 -11.19
CA TYR A 153 6.41 -7.65 -10.42
C TYR A 153 5.62 -8.44 -9.39
N HIS A 154 6.20 -9.51 -8.89
CA HIS A 154 5.66 -10.29 -7.78
C HIS A 154 6.79 -10.88 -6.93
N GLY A 155 6.52 -11.19 -5.66
CA GLY A 155 7.50 -11.78 -4.75
C GLY A 155 7.23 -11.49 -3.29
N GLU A 156 8.29 -11.39 -2.50
CA GLU A 156 8.22 -11.04 -1.09
C GLU A 156 8.40 -9.53 -0.89
N TRP A 157 7.64 -9.02 0.09
CA TRP A 157 7.71 -7.62 0.52
C TRP A 157 8.98 -7.30 1.29
#